data_2def4278aa8d8d3bf76b2bb9c24d5478
#
_entry.id   2def4278aa8d8d3bf76b2bb9c24d5478
#
_cell.length_a   1.000
_cell.length_b   1.000
_cell.length_c   1.000
_cell.angle_alpha   90.00
_cell.angle_beta   90.00
_cell.angle_gamma   90.00
#
_symmetry.space_group_name_H-M   'P 1'
#
loop_
_entity.id
_entity.type
_entity.pdbx_description
1 polymer ?
#
loop_
_entity_poly.entity_id
_entity_poly.type
_entity_poly.pdbx_seq_one_letter_code
_entity_poly.pdbx_strand_id
1 'polypeptide(L)'
;LICIKNSIIHFIKFLIKTMANFIKPYNDDPFVGHLATPITSSSITKTILKNLPAYRSGLTPLLRGLEIGLAHGYFLIGPFVKLGPLRNSDVALVSGFLSSIGLIVILTLGLTIYGIATFGQAKTSQQSEVKELQTKKAWEQFKGGFFVGACGSTGFAAICLSSIPLFNI
;
A
#
# COMPACT_ATOMS: atom_id res chain seq x y z
N LEU A 1 -5.46 -55.30 -19.81
CA LEU A 1 -6.32 -54.09 -19.91
C LEU A 1 -6.41 -53.33 -18.59
N ILE A 2 -6.56 -54.01 -17.42
CA ILE A 2 -6.68 -53.41 -16.07
C ILE A 2 -5.38 -52.68 -15.67
N CYS A 3 -4.20 -53.22 -15.99
CA CYS A 3 -2.91 -52.62 -15.63
C CYS A 3 -2.66 -51.31 -16.36
N ILE A 4 -3.06 -51.21 -17.63
CA ILE A 4 -2.94 -49.96 -18.43
C ILE A 4 -3.87 -48.89 -17.91
N LYS A 5 -5.09 -49.25 -17.50
CA LYS A 5 -6.07 -48.34 -16.92
C LYS A 5 -5.57 -47.73 -15.61
N ASN A 6 -4.95 -48.52 -14.74
CA ASN A 6 -4.39 -48.03 -13.47
C ASN A 6 -3.18 -47.11 -13.67
N SER A 7 -2.33 -47.42 -14.67
CA SER A 7 -1.17 -46.55 -15.01
C SER A 7 -1.62 -45.21 -15.55
N ILE A 8 -2.64 -45.17 -16.40
CA ILE A 8 -3.20 -43.93 -16.95
C ILE A 8 -3.85 -43.11 -15.85
N ILE A 9 -4.58 -43.70 -14.92
CA ILE A 9 -5.19 -42.99 -13.78
C ILE A 9 -4.12 -42.41 -12.86
N HIS A 10 -3.02 -43.15 -12.63
CA HIS A 10 -1.90 -42.65 -11.82
C HIS A 10 -1.19 -41.48 -12.49
N PHE A 11 -0.99 -41.55 -13.81
CA PHE A 11 -0.38 -40.50 -14.62
C PHE A 11 -1.28 -39.23 -14.68
N ILE A 12 -2.58 -39.41 -14.85
CA ILE A 12 -3.55 -38.30 -14.82
C ILE A 12 -3.60 -37.64 -13.41
N LYS A 13 -3.61 -38.46 -12.35
CA LYS A 13 -3.55 -37.93 -10.96
C LYS A 13 -2.24 -37.17 -10.68
N PHE A 14 -1.11 -37.67 -11.22
CA PHE A 14 0.17 -36.99 -11.12
C PHE A 14 0.18 -35.66 -11.89
N LEU A 15 -0.35 -35.62 -13.12
CA LEU A 15 -0.51 -34.38 -13.90
C LEU A 15 -1.46 -33.39 -13.24
N ILE A 16 -2.59 -33.82 -12.73
CA ILE A 16 -3.53 -32.97 -11.99
C ILE A 16 -2.88 -32.43 -10.73
N LYS A 17 -2.12 -33.25 -10.00
CA LYS A 17 -1.42 -32.83 -8.79
C LYS A 17 -0.28 -31.84 -9.08
N THR A 18 0.41 -31.96 -10.21
CA THR A 18 1.44 -31.00 -10.64
C THR A 18 0.83 -29.72 -11.21
N MET A 19 -0.29 -29.81 -11.94
CA MET A 19 -0.96 -28.63 -12.49
C MET A 19 -1.78 -27.84 -11.46
N ALA A 20 -2.27 -28.52 -10.39
CA ALA A 20 -3.11 -27.88 -9.36
C ALA A 20 -2.34 -27.04 -8.32
N ASN A 21 -1.00 -26.97 -8.42
CA ASN A 21 -0.17 -26.36 -7.36
C ASN A 21 0.43 -24.99 -7.69
N PHE A 22 0.08 -24.38 -8.83
CA PHE A 22 0.57 -23.03 -9.15
C PHE A 22 -0.07 -21.92 -8.30
N ILE A 23 -1.31 -22.14 -7.87
CA ILE A 23 -2.05 -21.20 -7.04
C ILE A 23 -2.50 -21.97 -5.80
N LYS A 24 -2.03 -21.57 -4.63
CA LYS A 24 -2.37 -22.16 -3.35
C LYS A 24 -3.03 -21.12 -2.44
N PRO A 25 -3.89 -21.57 -1.51
CA PRO A 25 -4.29 -20.70 -0.40
C PRO A 25 -3.05 -20.22 0.36
N TYR A 26 -3.07 -18.99 0.84
CA TYR A 26 -1.99 -18.45 1.65
C TYR A 26 -1.85 -19.26 2.94
N ASN A 27 -0.63 -19.75 3.23
CA ASN A 27 -0.34 -20.66 4.35
C ASN A 27 -1.18 -21.96 4.35
N ASP A 28 -1.60 -22.43 3.15
CA ASP A 28 -2.48 -23.60 2.99
C ASP A 28 -3.83 -23.51 3.72
N ASP A 29 -4.24 -22.28 4.12
CA ASP A 29 -5.53 -22.01 4.75
C ASP A 29 -6.55 -21.54 3.70
N PRO A 30 -7.58 -22.35 3.34
CA PRO A 30 -8.58 -21.99 2.34
C PRO A 30 -9.53 -20.87 2.79
N PHE A 31 -9.56 -20.53 4.08
CA PHE A 31 -10.42 -19.47 4.64
C PHE A 31 -9.76 -18.10 4.60
N VAL A 32 -8.46 -18.01 4.34
CA VAL A 32 -7.76 -16.75 4.09
C VAL A 32 -7.95 -16.36 2.63
N GLY A 33 -8.58 -15.23 2.36
CA GLY A 33 -8.89 -14.76 1.00
C GLY A 33 -7.67 -14.37 0.13
N HIS A 34 -6.44 -14.73 0.52
CA HIS A 34 -5.21 -14.49 -0.23
C HIS A 34 -4.72 -15.76 -0.91
N LEU A 35 -4.16 -15.59 -2.11
CA LEU A 35 -3.60 -16.69 -2.88
C LEU A 35 -2.08 -16.55 -2.97
N ALA A 36 -1.37 -17.65 -2.77
CA ALA A 36 0.05 -17.75 -3.09
C ALA A 36 0.22 -18.14 -4.57
N THR A 37 0.68 -17.19 -5.37
CA THR A 37 0.96 -17.38 -6.80
C THR A 37 2.46 -17.40 -7.03
N PRO A 38 2.97 -17.88 -8.20
CA PRO A 38 4.39 -17.79 -8.53
C PRO A 38 4.94 -16.37 -8.48
N ILE A 39 4.10 -15.35 -8.76
CA ILE A 39 4.49 -13.94 -8.70
C ILE A 39 4.56 -13.48 -7.24
N THR A 40 3.49 -13.66 -6.45
CA THR A 40 3.43 -13.21 -5.06
C THR A 40 4.41 -13.95 -4.15
N SER A 41 4.74 -15.20 -4.49
CA SER A 41 5.67 -16.05 -3.72
C SER A 41 7.12 -15.95 -4.19
N SER A 42 7.40 -15.20 -5.25
CA SER A 42 8.76 -15.05 -5.78
C SER A 42 9.68 -14.34 -4.78
N SER A 43 10.97 -14.68 -4.82
CA SER A 43 11.98 -14.04 -3.97
C SER A 43 12.09 -12.53 -4.23
N ILE A 44 11.95 -12.12 -5.49
CA ILE A 44 11.99 -10.71 -5.90
C ILE A 44 10.83 -9.95 -5.25
N THR A 45 9.59 -10.44 -5.40
CA THR A 45 8.42 -9.81 -4.79
C THR A 45 8.54 -9.73 -3.27
N LYS A 46 8.98 -10.81 -2.62
CA LYS A 46 9.21 -10.84 -1.16
C LYS A 46 10.26 -9.83 -0.73
N THR A 47 11.36 -9.69 -1.48
CA THR A 47 12.42 -8.73 -1.17
C THR A 47 11.93 -7.30 -1.32
N ILE A 48 11.19 -6.99 -2.40
CA ILE A 48 10.59 -5.66 -2.60
C ILE A 48 9.63 -5.34 -1.47
N LEU A 49 8.66 -6.22 -1.20
CA LEU A 49 7.66 -6.01 -0.14
C LEU A 49 8.30 -5.82 1.23
N LYS A 50 9.32 -6.63 1.58
CA LYS A 50 10.01 -6.54 2.87
C LYS A 50 10.70 -5.19 3.08
N ASN A 51 11.11 -4.51 2.00
CA ASN A 51 11.78 -3.21 2.04
C ASN A 51 10.82 -2.03 1.98
N LEU A 52 9.54 -2.24 1.62
CA LEU A 52 8.56 -1.16 1.63
C LEU A 52 8.26 -0.68 3.05
N PRO A 53 8.01 0.64 3.25
CA PRO A 53 7.71 1.20 4.57
C PRO A 53 6.57 0.50 5.30
N ALA A 54 5.57 0.00 4.54
CA ALA A 54 4.43 -0.71 5.10
C ALA A 54 4.81 -2.03 5.81
N TYR A 55 5.86 -2.71 5.35
CA TYR A 55 6.24 -4.05 5.81
C TYR A 55 7.64 -4.13 6.43
N ARG A 56 8.44 -3.09 6.29
CA ARG A 56 9.81 -3.05 6.81
C ARG A 56 9.79 -3.10 8.34
N SER A 57 10.53 -4.05 8.91
CA SER A 57 10.71 -4.19 10.37
C SER A 57 11.54 -3.04 10.94
N GLY A 58 11.32 -2.70 12.21
CA GLY A 58 12.11 -1.69 12.93
C GLY A 58 11.70 -0.24 12.70
N LEU A 59 10.68 0.04 11.86
CA LEU A 59 10.11 1.37 11.72
C LEU A 59 9.03 1.62 12.78
N THR A 60 9.14 2.73 13.48
CA THR A 60 8.06 3.19 14.35
C THR A 60 6.80 3.51 13.52
N PRO A 61 5.60 3.42 14.10
CA PRO A 61 4.36 3.76 13.39
C PRO A 61 4.39 5.18 12.78
N LEU A 62 4.97 6.14 13.49
CA LEU A 62 5.14 7.51 13.02
C LEU A 62 6.02 7.59 11.76
N LEU A 63 7.21 6.97 11.78
CA LEU A 63 8.14 6.97 10.65
C LEU A 63 7.57 6.21 9.46
N ARG A 64 6.85 5.12 9.71
CA ARG A 64 6.16 4.35 8.67
C ARG A 64 5.12 5.21 7.95
N GLY A 65 4.31 5.95 8.71
CA GLY A 65 3.36 6.92 8.15
C GLY A 65 4.07 8.03 7.37
N LEU A 66 5.15 8.59 7.94
CA LEU A 66 5.93 9.66 7.33
C LEU A 66 6.49 9.24 5.95
N GLU A 67 7.17 8.09 5.87
CA GLU A 67 7.74 7.60 4.60
C GLU A 67 6.67 7.34 3.54
N ILE A 68 5.54 6.73 3.94
CA ILE A 68 4.40 6.51 3.04
C ILE A 68 3.81 7.84 2.59
N GLY A 69 3.65 8.79 3.51
CA GLY A 69 3.17 10.13 3.21
C GLY A 69 4.09 10.87 2.26
N LEU A 70 5.41 10.85 2.51
CA LEU A 70 6.41 11.46 1.62
C LEU A 70 6.26 10.98 0.17
N ALA A 71 6.13 9.67 -0.04
CA ALA A 71 5.96 9.12 -1.38
C ALA A 71 4.64 9.58 -2.02
N HIS A 72 3.54 9.49 -1.30
CA HIS A 72 2.22 9.88 -1.83
C HIS A 72 2.16 11.37 -2.17
N GLY A 73 2.57 12.26 -1.28
CA GLY A 73 2.52 13.70 -1.52
C GLY A 73 3.39 14.13 -2.70
N TYR A 74 4.58 13.56 -2.81
CA TYR A 74 5.48 13.84 -3.93
C TYR A 74 4.88 13.49 -5.30
N PHE A 75 4.23 12.33 -5.39
CA PHE A 75 3.67 11.87 -6.66
C PHE A 75 2.30 12.46 -6.99
N LEU A 76 1.51 12.88 -5.99
CA LEU A 76 0.16 13.40 -6.23
C LEU A 76 0.13 14.72 -6.99
N ILE A 77 1.08 15.61 -6.75
CA ILE A 77 1.05 16.95 -7.37
C ILE A 77 1.15 16.91 -8.89
N GLY A 78 1.96 16.00 -9.45
CA GLY A 78 2.17 15.88 -10.90
C GLY A 78 0.86 15.72 -11.69
N PRO A 79 0.06 14.69 -11.42
CA PRO A 79 -1.23 14.50 -12.07
C PRO A 79 -2.18 15.69 -11.90
N PHE A 80 -2.25 16.31 -10.73
CA PHE A 80 -3.14 17.45 -10.52
C PHE A 80 -2.71 18.69 -11.31
N VAL A 81 -1.40 18.94 -11.45
CA VAL A 81 -0.89 20.03 -12.26
C VAL A 81 -1.10 19.78 -13.76
N LYS A 82 -0.81 18.55 -14.23
CA LYS A 82 -0.81 18.24 -15.66
C LYS A 82 -2.15 17.79 -16.23
N LEU A 83 -3.02 17.23 -15.42
CA LEU A 83 -4.35 16.71 -15.86
C LEU A 83 -5.51 17.50 -15.27
N GLY A 84 -5.24 18.42 -14.33
CA GLY A 84 -6.26 19.23 -13.69
C GLY A 84 -6.99 20.17 -14.65
N PRO A 85 -8.15 20.69 -14.25
CA PRO A 85 -8.95 21.59 -15.09
C PRO A 85 -8.25 22.92 -15.40
N LEU A 86 -7.34 23.38 -14.54
CA LEU A 86 -6.58 24.62 -14.70
C LEU A 86 -5.17 24.39 -15.26
N ARG A 87 -4.87 23.23 -15.84
CA ARG A 87 -3.55 22.85 -16.36
C ARG A 87 -2.94 23.80 -17.39
N ASN A 88 -3.77 24.56 -18.11
CA ASN A 88 -3.37 25.49 -19.17
C ASN A 88 -3.41 26.96 -18.70
N SER A 89 -3.41 27.21 -17.40
CA SER A 89 -3.42 28.57 -16.83
C SER A 89 -2.16 28.83 -16.03
N ASP A 90 -1.85 30.10 -15.81
CA ASP A 90 -0.71 30.56 -15.00
C ASP A 90 -0.78 30.05 -13.53
N VAL A 91 -1.97 29.67 -13.09
CA VAL A 91 -2.21 29.12 -11.73
C VAL A 91 -2.22 27.61 -11.67
N ALA A 92 -1.81 26.89 -12.75
CA ALA A 92 -1.81 25.45 -12.81
C ALA A 92 -1.07 24.78 -11.65
N LEU A 93 0.13 25.31 -11.29
CA LEU A 93 0.93 24.77 -10.20
C LEU A 93 0.24 24.97 -8.83
N VAL A 94 -0.29 26.17 -8.58
CA VAL A 94 -0.99 26.49 -7.31
C VAL A 94 -2.26 25.67 -7.19
N SER A 95 -3.04 25.56 -8.27
CA SER A 95 -4.24 24.73 -8.31
C SER A 95 -3.93 23.25 -8.06
N GLY A 96 -2.87 22.72 -8.71
CA GLY A 96 -2.43 21.34 -8.50
C GLY A 96 -1.94 21.08 -7.08
N PHE A 97 -1.20 22.02 -6.51
CA PHE A 97 -0.77 21.95 -5.12
C PHE A 97 -1.95 21.92 -4.14
N LEU A 98 -2.89 22.85 -4.26
CA LEU A 98 -4.08 22.90 -3.38
C LEU A 98 -4.95 21.65 -3.53
N SER A 99 -5.12 21.16 -4.75
CA SER A 99 -5.87 19.92 -5.02
C SER A 99 -5.20 18.70 -4.37
N SER A 100 -3.88 18.63 -4.41
CA SER A 100 -3.10 17.58 -3.75
C SER A 100 -3.26 17.63 -2.23
N ILE A 101 -3.17 18.82 -1.63
CA ILE A 101 -3.41 19.00 -0.20
C ILE A 101 -4.85 18.60 0.17
N GLY A 102 -5.84 19.00 -0.64
CA GLY A 102 -7.24 18.61 -0.43
C GLY A 102 -7.41 17.08 -0.40
N LEU A 103 -6.79 16.37 -1.34
CA LEU A 103 -6.83 14.90 -1.36
C LEU A 103 -6.10 14.29 -0.15
N ILE A 104 -4.96 14.83 0.26
CA ILE A 104 -4.23 14.39 1.45
C ILE A 104 -5.10 14.52 2.71
N VAL A 105 -5.84 15.61 2.85
CA VAL A 105 -6.80 15.80 3.96
C VAL A 105 -7.88 14.71 3.91
N ILE A 106 -8.48 14.46 2.74
CA ILE A 106 -9.51 13.41 2.57
C ILE A 106 -8.93 12.02 2.94
N LEU A 107 -7.73 11.69 2.47
CA LEU A 107 -7.06 10.43 2.81
C LEU A 107 -6.80 10.32 4.32
N THR A 108 -6.37 11.39 4.96
CA THR A 108 -6.12 11.43 6.42
C THR A 108 -7.42 11.27 7.21
N LEU A 109 -8.53 11.87 6.75
CA LEU A 109 -9.86 11.64 7.31
C LEU A 109 -10.28 10.18 7.14
N GLY A 110 -10.06 9.57 5.96
CA GLY A 110 -10.30 8.16 5.72
C GLY A 110 -9.52 7.26 6.68
N LEU A 111 -8.22 7.54 6.88
CA LEU A 111 -7.39 6.83 7.87
C LEU A 111 -7.92 7.01 9.30
N THR A 112 -8.46 8.18 9.62
CA THR A 112 -9.05 8.46 10.93
C THR A 112 -10.32 7.64 11.16
N ILE A 113 -11.24 7.62 10.18
CA ILE A 113 -12.48 6.84 10.23
C ILE A 113 -12.16 5.35 10.34
N TYR A 114 -11.21 4.86 9.55
CA TYR A 114 -10.75 3.47 9.64
C TYR A 114 -10.21 3.14 11.04
N GLY A 115 -9.39 4.01 11.61
CA GLY A 115 -8.84 3.83 12.95
C GLY A 115 -9.90 3.79 14.04
N ILE A 116 -10.93 4.64 13.94
CA ILE A 116 -12.05 4.65 14.87
C ILE A 116 -12.87 3.36 14.74
N ALA A 117 -13.19 2.96 13.52
CA ALA A 117 -13.96 1.76 13.25
C ALA A 117 -13.25 0.48 13.71
N THR A 118 -11.93 0.39 13.48
CA THR A 118 -11.16 -0.83 13.75
C THR A 118 -10.70 -0.92 15.20
N PHE A 119 -10.26 0.20 15.79
CA PHE A 119 -9.64 0.21 17.12
C PHE A 119 -10.49 0.91 18.20
N GLY A 120 -11.64 1.49 17.83
CA GLY A 120 -12.51 2.21 18.77
C GLY A 120 -13.19 1.32 19.80
N GLN A 121 -13.36 0.03 19.52
CA GLN A 121 -14.02 -0.94 20.39
C GLN A 121 -13.07 -2.04 20.91
N ALA A 122 -11.77 -1.92 20.74
CA ALA A 122 -10.82 -2.89 21.27
C ALA A 122 -10.88 -2.91 22.79
N LYS A 123 -11.74 -3.78 23.33
CA LYS A 123 -11.67 -4.20 24.72
C LYS A 123 -10.28 -4.78 24.95
N THR A 124 -9.65 -4.31 25.99
CA THR A 124 -8.38 -4.77 26.55
C THR A 124 -8.48 -6.27 26.88
N SER A 125 -8.35 -7.13 25.90
CA SER A 125 -8.29 -8.57 26.17
C SER A 125 -7.37 -9.23 25.16
N GLN A 126 -6.29 -9.71 25.73
CA GLN A 126 -5.32 -10.68 25.25
C GLN A 126 -4.17 -10.18 24.37
N GLN A 127 -3.07 -10.12 25.05
CA GLN A 127 -1.67 -10.23 24.67
C GLN A 127 -1.44 -11.42 23.72
N SER A 128 -1.71 -11.22 22.43
CA SER A 128 -1.08 -11.99 21.38
C SER A 128 -0.23 -11.00 20.61
N GLU A 129 0.97 -11.39 20.20
CA GLU A 129 2.01 -10.63 19.51
C GLU A 129 1.43 -9.47 18.69
N VAL A 130 1.43 -8.27 19.28
CA VAL A 130 0.74 -7.10 18.74
C VAL A 130 1.51 -6.66 17.51
N LYS A 131 0.98 -6.92 16.33
CA LYS A 131 1.49 -6.30 15.11
C LYS A 131 1.53 -4.79 15.36
N GLU A 132 2.68 -4.17 15.09
CA GLU A 132 3.04 -2.80 15.49
C GLU A 132 1.97 -1.72 15.18
N LEU A 133 1.08 -1.94 14.20
CA LEU A 133 0.01 -1.00 13.82
C LEU A 133 -1.40 -1.38 14.34
N GLN A 134 -1.54 -2.38 15.20
CA GLN A 134 -2.86 -2.85 15.65
C GLN A 134 -3.37 -2.17 16.92
N THR A 135 -2.70 -1.14 17.40
CA THR A 135 -3.16 -0.35 18.54
C THR A 135 -3.67 1.03 18.10
N LYS A 136 -4.67 1.56 18.81
CA LYS A 136 -5.18 2.91 18.57
C LYS A 136 -4.06 3.95 18.56
N LYS A 137 -3.15 3.91 19.55
CA LYS A 137 -2.03 4.85 19.68
C LYS A 137 -1.08 4.75 18.49
N ALA A 138 -0.71 3.54 18.06
CA ALA A 138 0.18 3.34 16.92
C ALA A 138 -0.47 3.81 15.61
N TRP A 139 -1.78 3.60 15.46
CA TRP A 139 -2.52 4.09 14.29
C TRP A 139 -2.63 5.62 14.26
N GLU A 140 -2.79 6.27 15.41
CA GLU A 140 -2.78 7.73 15.52
C GLU A 140 -1.42 8.32 15.15
N GLN A 141 -0.33 7.69 15.56
CA GLN A 141 1.03 8.08 15.15
C GLN A 141 1.23 7.89 13.65
N PHE A 142 0.77 6.76 13.09
CA PHE A 142 0.86 6.47 11.67
C PHE A 142 0.14 7.53 10.83
N LYS A 143 -1.12 7.84 11.12
CA LYS A 143 -1.88 8.85 10.37
C LYS A 143 -1.29 10.25 10.50
N GLY A 144 -0.78 10.61 11.69
CA GLY A 144 -0.10 11.89 11.89
C GLY A 144 1.18 11.99 11.06
N GLY A 145 2.00 10.93 11.05
CA GLY A 145 3.17 10.83 10.20
C GLY A 145 2.82 10.92 8.72
N PHE A 146 1.78 10.20 8.28
CA PHE A 146 1.30 10.27 6.89
C PHE A 146 0.90 11.69 6.49
N PHE A 147 0.12 12.39 7.30
CA PHE A 147 -0.31 13.75 7.00
C PHE A 147 0.87 14.72 6.86
N VAL A 148 1.79 14.71 7.83
CA VAL A 148 2.97 15.59 7.81
C VAL A 148 3.88 15.26 6.62
N GLY A 149 4.15 13.98 6.38
CA GLY A 149 4.98 13.53 5.26
C GLY A 149 4.38 13.92 3.91
N ALA A 150 3.08 13.69 3.72
CA ALA A 150 2.41 13.98 2.47
C ALA A 150 2.32 15.50 2.19
N CYS A 151 1.95 16.30 3.16
CA CYS A 151 1.92 17.76 3.00
C CYS A 151 3.32 18.34 2.73
N GLY A 152 4.33 17.90 3.49
CA GLY A 152 5.70 18.36 3.33
C GLY A 152 6.28 18.01 1.96
N SER A 153 6.09 16.78 1.50
CA SER A 153 6.60 16.34 0.20
C SER A 153 5.86 16.98 -0.98
N THR A 154 4.56 17.22 -0.84
CA THR A 154 3.80 17.98 -1.86
C THR A 154 4.34 19.40 -1.99
N GLY A 155 4.63 20.08 -0.85
CA GLY A 155 5.27 21.40 -0.86
C GLY A 155 6.66 21.37 -1.49
N PHE A 156 7.48 20.38 -1.13
CA PHE A 156 8.80 20.21 -1.75
C PHE A 156 8.69 19.98 -3.25
N ALA A 157 7.80 19.12 -3.70
CA ALA A 157 7.59 18.85 -5.13
C ALA A 157 7.07 20.09 -5.88
N ALA A 158 6.22 20.92 -5.25
CA ALA A 158 5.79 22.21 -5.83
C ALA A 158 6.97 23.14 -6.06
N ILE A 159 7.90 23.26 -5.12
CA ILE A 159 9.13 24.05 -5.26
C ILE A 159 9.99 23.49 -6.38
N CYS A 160 10.17 22.17 -6.44
CA CYS A 160 10.93 21.55 -7.53
C CYS A 160 10.29 21.84 -8.91
N LEU A 161 8.98 21.72 -9.04
CA LEU A 161 8.27 21.98 -10.30
C LEU A 161 8.35 23.46 -10.70
N SER A 162 8.27 24.40 -9.76
CA SER A 162 8.43 25.83 -10.04
C SER A 162 9.85 26.19 -10.52
N SER A 163 10.85 25.40 -10.13
CA SER A 163 12.27 25.65 -10.47
C SER A 163 12.69 25.05 -11.81
N ILE A 164 11.86 24.22 -12.43
CA ILE A 164 12.18 23.56 -13.71
C ILE A 164 11.58 24.38 -14.87
N PRO A 165 12.40 24.96 -15.77
CA PRO A 165 11.90 25.82 -16.85
C PRO A 165 10.91 25.13 -17.82
N LEU A 166 11.00 23.80 -17.94
CA LEU A 166 10.10 22.99 -18.78
C LEU A 166 8.63 22.97 -18.31
N PHE A 167 8.35 23.39 -17.08
CA PHE A 167 7.02 23.41 -16.48
C PHE A 167 6.46 24.83 -16.31
N ASN A 168 7.25 25.86 -16.61
CA ASN A 168 6.81 27.22 -16.76
C ASN A 168 6.20 27.41 -18.17
N ILE A 169 4.93 27.01 -18.30
CA ILE A 169 4.12 27.29 -19.50
C ILE A 169 3.10 28.34 -19.11
#